data_c7e604cf5ca1970c0d08d8a9bd604018
#
_entry.id   c7e604cf5ca1970c0d08d8a9bd604018
#
_cell.length_a   1.000
_cell.length_b   1.000
_cell.length_c   1.000
_cell.angle_alpha   90.00
_cell.angle_beta   90.00
_cell.angle_gamma   90.00
#
_symmetry.space_group_name_H-M   'P 1'
#
loop_
_entity.id
_entity.type
_entity.pdbx_description
1 polymer ?
#
loop_
_entity_poly.entity_id
_entity_poly.type
_entity_poly.pdbx_seq_one_letter_code
_entity_poly.pdbx_strand_id
1 'polypeptide(L)'
;MNKTQDFTKGVIWKQLLFFFFPILIGSFFQQLYNTVDTIIVGQACGTNALAAVGSTGNLTNLVVNFYVGLSTGASVVIAQYYGAHNKDKIHQAVHTSYMLAIVSGIIMMLFGLFFSYQCLDAIGVPHDILNDASLYMKLYFLGMIPGAIYNIGSGILRAVGDSKRPLYYLIICSIVNVVFDFVFVVILHKGIAGAAIATFIAQTVCAILVTLQLIFSKDVYQLTLSKIKFHLPVLKKIVKIGAPAGIQSTMYSIANIVLQTHINSFGTQTIASWSVYVKIDALFWMVMAAIGAAITTFVGQN
;
A
#
# COMPACT_ATOMS: atom_id res chain seq x y z
N MET A 1 19.26 -2.15 20.00
CA MET A 1 18.53 -3.31 19.45
C MET A 1 17.07 -3.22 19.89
N ASN A 2 16.16 -2.77 19.02
CA ASN A 2 14.73 -2.79 19.35
C ASN A 2 14.27 -4.26 19.28
N LYS A 3 13.92 -4.83 20.44
CA LYS A 3 13.33 -6.17 20.52
C LYS A 3 12.01 -6.14 19.77
N THR A 4 11.80 -7.08 18.86
CA THR A 4 10.47 -7.43 18.30
C THR A 4 9.53 -7.68 19.47
N GLN A 5 8.31 -7.17 19.39
CA GLN A 5 7.33 -7.28 20.46
C GLN A 5 6.75 -8.70 20.44
N ASP A 6 6.97 -9.45 21.52
CA ASP A 6 6.41 -10.79 21.69
C ASP A 6 5.01 -10.67 22.28
N PHE A 7 3.99 -10.93 21.48
CA PHE A 7 2.59 -10.83 21.90
C PHE A 7 2.09 -11.99 22.75
N THR A 8 2.91 -13.00 22.95
CA THR A 8 2.55 -14.15 23.81
C THR A 8 2.75 -13.90 25.29
N LYS A 9 3.39 -12.76 25.68
CA LYS A 9 3.72 -12.44 27.08
C LYS A 9 3.38 -10.99 27.41
N GLY A 10 2.73 -10.77 28.55
CA GLY A 10 2.49 -9.43 29.10
C GLY A 10 1.03 -8.96 29.04
N VAL A 11 0.81 -7.66 29.28
CA VAL A 11 -0.53 -7.08 29.37
C VAL A 11 -1.06 -6.77 27.96
N ILE A 12 -2.07 -7.47 27.53
CA ILE A 12 -2.61 -7.49 26.16
C ILE A 12 -2.92 -6.08 25.62
N TRP A 13 -3.70 -5.29 26.35
CA TRP A 13 -4.12 -3.97 25.86
C TRP A 13 -2.95 -2.99 25.69
N LYS A 14 -1.91 -3.06 26.56
CA LYS A 14 -0.70 -2.23 26.42
C LYS A 14 0.06 -2.59 25.15
N GLN A 15 0.22 -3.88 24.88
CA GLN A 15 0.91 -4.37 23.67
C GLN A 15 0.18 -3.96 22.41
N LEU A 16 -1.15 -4.12 22.38
CA LEU A 16 -1.96 -3.70 21.25
C LEU A 16 -1.84 -2.20 20.99
N LEU A 17 -1.89 -1.35 22.03
CA LEU A 17 -1.71 0.09 21.87
C LEU A 17 -0.32 0.47 21.36
N PHE A 18 0.75 -0.08 21.94
CA PHE A 18 2.11 0.20 21.46
C PHE A 18 2.36 -0.25 20.02
N PHE A 19 1.64 -1.26 19.55
CA PHE A 19 1.72 -1.73 18.18
C PHE A 19 0.82 -0.94 17.24
N PHE A 20 -0.36 -0.56 17.69
CA PHE A 20 -1.35 0.22 16.97
C PHE A 20 -0.84 1.63 16.61
N PHE A 21 -0.28 2.37 17.56
CA PHE A 21 0.11 3.76 17.34
C PHE A 21 1.10 3.95 16.18
N PRO A 22 2.17 3.16 16.03
CA PRO A 22 3.06 3.28 14.89
C PRO A 22 2.35 3.03 13.55
N ILE A 23 1.39 2.10 13.49
CA ILE A 23 0.63 1.81 12.27
C ILE A 23 -0.28 3.00 11.93
N LEU A 24 -0.99 3.53 12.93
CA LEU A 24 -1.86 4.70 12.76
C LEU A 24 -1.08 5.93 12.28
N ILE A 25 0.04 6.24 12.93
CA ILE A 25 0.92 7.35 12.56
C ILE A 25 1.45 7.14 11.13
N GLY A 26 1.83 5.92 10.77
CA GLY A 26 2.26 5.59 9.41
C GLY A 26 1.18 5.85 8.36
N SER A 27 -0.05 5.43 8.63
CA SER A 27 -1.20 5.68 7.75
C SER A 27 -1.49 7.18 7.63
N PHE A 28 -1.33 7.94 8.71
CA PHE A 28 -1.47 9.40 8.69
C PHE A 28 -0.41 10.07 7.80
N PHE A 29 0.87 9.68 7.92
CA PHE A 29 1.93 10.19 7.05
C PHE A 29 1.69 9.82 5.58
N GLN A 30 1.17 8.62 5.31
CA GLN A 30 0.80 8.21 3.95
C GLN A 30 -0.31 9.09 3.38
N GLN A 31 -1.34 9.39 4.16
CA GLN A 31 -2.41 10.30 3.73
C GLN A 31 -1.90 11.73 3.53
N LEU A 32 -0.98 12.17 4.40
CA LEU A 32 -0.39 13.50 4.32
C LEU A 32 0.38 13.68 3.01
N TYR A 33 1.30 12.75 2.67
CA TYR A 33 2.07 12.91 1.43
C TYR A 33 1.19 12.82 0.18
N ASN A 34 0.17 11.95 0.14
CA ASN A 34 -0.80 11.92 -0.96
C ASN A 34 -1.53 13.26 -1.14
N THR A 35 -1.83 13.93 -0.02
CA THR A 35 -2.47 15.26 -0.04
C THR A 35 -1.50 16.32 -0.57
N VAL A 36 -0.24 16.29 -0.11
CA VAL A 36 0.80 17.23 -0.58
C VAL A 36 1.07 17.04 -2.06
N ASP A 37 1.20 15.81 -2.56
CA ASP A 37 1.35 15.50 -3.99
C ASP A 37 0.20 16.11 -4.82
N THR A 38 -1.05 15.90 -4.37
CA THR A 38 -2.24 16.46 -5.01
C THR A 38 -2.20 18.00 -5.06
N ILE A 39 -1.75 18.64 -3.98
CA ILE A 39 -1.61 20.12 -3.91
C ILE A 39 -0.53 20.60 -4.88
N ILE A 40 0.64 19.96 -4.89
CA ILE A 40 1.77 20.33 -5.78
C ILE A 40 1.34 20.20 -7.25
N VAL A 41 0.72 19.08 -7.63
CA VAL A 41 0.24 18.86 -8.99
C VAL A 41 -0.84 19.91 -9.36
N GLY A 42 -1.81 20.14 -8.48
CA GLY A 42 -2.89 21.08 -8.74
C GLY A 42 -2.41 22.54 -8.92
N GLN A 43 -1.45 22.98 -8.10
CA GLN A 43 -0.91 24.34 -8.17
C GLN A 43 0.09 24.54 -9.33
N ALA A 44 0.94 23.54 -9.59
CA ALA A 44 2.00 23.68 -10.58
C ALA A 44 1.58 23.30 -12.02
N CYS A 45 0.64 22.35 -12.17
CA CYS A 45 0.25 21.81 -13.47
C CYS A 45 -1.16 22.22 -13.91
N GLY A 46 -1.94 22.84 -13.01
CA GLY A 46 -3.29 23.33 -13.32
C GLY A 46 -4.39 22.27 -13.18
N THR A 47 -5.63 22.68 -13.48
CA THR A 47 -6.85 21.90 -13.23
C THR A 47 -6.96 20.63 -14.07
N ASN A 48 -6.50 20.67 -15.34
CA ASN A 48 -6.55 19.51 -16.23
C ASN A 48 -5.61 18.39 -15.75
N ALA A 49 -4.41 18.74 -15.28
CA ALA A 49 -3.47 17.80 -14.69
C ALA A 49 -4.02 17.18 -13.40
N LEU A 50 -4.65 18.00 -12.55
CA LEU A 50 -5.30 17.52 -11.34
C LEU A 50 -6.47 16.57 -11.65
N ALA A 51 -7.28 16.88 -12.66
CA ALA A 51 -8.35 16.02 -13.13
C ALA A 51 -7.82 14.71 -13.71
N ALA A 52 -6.72 14.75 -14.49
CA ALA A 52 -6.06 13.56 -15.03
C ALA A 52 -5.57 12.63 -13.92
N VAL A 53 -4.83 13.15 -12.92
CA VAL A 53 -4.36 12.37 -11.76
C VAL A 53 -5.54 11.86 -10.93
N GLY A 54 -6.54 12.70 -10.67
CA GLY A 54 -7.74 12.32 -9.90
C GLY A 54 -8.53 11.19 -10.54
N SER A 55 -8.66 11.18 -11.88
CA SER A 55 -9.38 10.14 -12.61
C SER A 55 -8.72 8.75 -12.52
N THR A 56 -7.40 8.69 -12.31
CA THR A 56 -6.67 7.42 -12.12
C THR A 56 -6.84 6.84 -10.71
N GLY A 57 -7.22 7.67 -9.73
CA GLY A 57 -7.22 7.33 -8.30
C GLY A 57 -8.04 6.07 -7.97
N ASN A 58 -9.22 5.91 -8.57
CA ASN A 58 -10.08 4.75 -8.33
C ASN A 58 -9.43 3.44 -8.78
N LEU A 59 -8.79 3.44 -9.96
CA LEU A 59 -8.11 2.26 -10.52
C LEU A 59 -6.84 1.93 -9.74
N THR A 60 -6.04 2.93 -9.39
CA THR A 60 -4.82 2.73 -8.59
C THR A 60 -5.14 2.24 -7.18
N ASN A 61 -6.17 2.79 -6.52
CA ASN A 61 -6.62 2.34 -5.21
C ASN A 61 -7.13 0.89 -5.22
N LEU A 62 -7.84 0.49 -6.27
CA LEU A 62 -8.29 -0.89 -6.44
C LEU A 62 -7.11 -1.87 -6.42
N VAL A 63 -6.04 -1.56 -7.16
CA VAL A 63 -4.83 -2.38 -7.22
C VAL A 63 -4.08 -2.37 -5.88
N VAL A 64 -3.91 -1.20 -5.27
CA VAL A 64 -3.26 -1.07 -3.95
C VAL A 64 -4.01 -1.87 -2.89
N ASN A 65 -5.34 -1.77 -2.84
CA ASN A 65 -6.18 -2.51 -1.89
C ASN A 65 -6.05 -4.03 -2.07
N PHE A 66 -5.91 -4.51 -3.31
CA PHE A 66 -5.63 -5.92 -3.56
C PHE A 66 -4.28 -6.36 -2.97
N TYR A 67 -3.22 -5.55 -3.11
CA TYR A 67 -1.92 -5.82 -2.47
C TYR A 67 -1.98 -5.78 -0.94
N VAL A 68 -2.75 -4.86 -0.38
CA VAL A 68 -2.98 -4.83 1.08
C VAL A 68 -3.61 -6.13 1.54
N GLY A 69 -4.59 -6.67 0.79
CA GLY A 69 -5.18 -7.99 1.06
C GLY A 69 -4.15 -9.13 1.00
N LEU A 70 -3.33 -9.19 -0.06
CA LEU A 70 -2.26 -10.19 -0.17
C LEU A 70 -1.24 -10.07 0.98
N SER A 71 -0.86 -8.84 1.34
CA SER A 71 0.02 -8.57 2.48
C SER A 71 -0.59 -9.04 3.79
N THR A 72 -1.89 -8.89 3.98
CA THR A 72 -2.62 -9.41 5.15
C THR A 72 -2.54 -10.93 5.20
N GLY A 73 -2.76 -11.62 4.08
CA GLY A 73 -2.61 -13.08 3.99
C GLY A 73 -1.19 -13.55 4.37
N ALA A 74 -0.16 -12.87 3.86
CA ALA A 74 1.23 -13.15 4.22
C ALA A 74 1.48 -12.92 5.72
N SER A 75 0.99 -11.79 6.26
CA SER A 75 1.16 -11.42 7.68
C SER A 75 0.51 -12.44 8.60
N VAL A 76 -0.71 -12.89 8.30
CA VAL A 76 -1.42 -13.91 9.11
C VAL A 76 -0.65 -15.21 9.14
N VAL A 77 -0.22 -15.72 7.97
CA VAL A 77 0.51 -17.01 7.90
C VAL A 77 1.85 -16.94 8.61
N ILE A 78 2.58 -15.82 8.47
CA ILE A 78 3.87 -15.63 9.15
C ILE A 78 3.65 -15.48 10.66
N ALA A 79 2.64 -14.72 11.11
CA ALA A 79 2.32 -14.55 12.53
C ALA A 79 1.99 -15.89 13.19
N GLN A 80 1.19 -16.76 12.54
CA GLN A 80 0.88 -18.10 13.01
C GLN A 80 2.13 -18.96 13.17
N TYR A 81 3.02 -18.97 12.18
CA TYR A 81 4.26 -19.74 12.28
C TYR A 81 5.23 -19.15 13.29
N TYR A 82 5.20 -17.82 13.48
CA TYR A 82 6.01 -17.13 14.48
C TYR A 82 5.54 -17.47 15.90
N GLY A 83 4.23 -17.42 16.17
CA GLY A 83 3.65 -17.85 17.44
C GLY A 83 3.89 -19.35 17.74
N ALA A 84 3.82 -20.19 16.72
CA ALA A 84 4.16 -21.62 16.83
C ALA A 84 5.67 -21.91 16.94
N HIS A 85 6.54 -20.89 16.96
CA HIS A 85 8.00 -21.00 17.00
C HIS A 85 8.61 -21.92 15.91
N ASN A 86 7.94 -22.06 14.77
CA ASN A 86 8.38 -22.95 13.67
C ASN A 86 9.29 -22.20 12.70
N LYS A 87 10.59 -22.20 12.97
CA LYS A 87 11.62 -21.48 12.23
C LYS A 87 11.63 -21.82 10.72
N ASP A 88 11.51 -23.10 10.38
CA ASP A 88 11.55 -23.53 8.98
C ASP A 88 10.34 -23.04 8.20
N LYS A 89 9.15 -23.04 8.81
CA LYS A 89 7.93 -22.53 8.19
C LYS A 89 7.93 -21.00 8.08
N ILE A 90 8.49 -20.29 9.06
CA ILE A 90 8.68 -18.82 8.98
C ILE A 90 9.59 -18.50 7.77
N HIS A 91 10.73 -19.17 7.66
CA HIS A 91 11.66 -18.99 6.56
C HIS A 91 10.98 -19.25 5.20
N GLN A 92 10.26 -20.38 5.05
CA GLN A 92 9.50 -20.68 3.84
C GLN A 92 8.45 -19.59 3.53
N ALA A 93 7.74 -19.09 4.56
CA ALA A 93 6.69 -18.10 4.39
C ALA A 93 7.25 -16.72 3.96
N VAL A 94 8.36 -16.28 4.57
CA VAL A 94 9.03 -15.02 4.19
C VAL A 94 9.49 -15.07 2.73
N HIS A 95 10.18 -16.13 2.31
CA HIS A 95 10.68 -16.25 0.94
C HIS A 95 9.55 -16.39 -0.09
N THR A 96 8.50 -17.15 0.24
CA THR A 96 7.29 -17.29 -0.60
C THR A 96 6.55 -15.96 -0.73
N SER A 97 6.39 -15.21 0.36
CA SER A 97 5.73 -13.91 0.35
C SER A 97 6.51 -12.88 -0.47
N TYR A 98 7.85 -12.90 -0.34
CA TYR A 98 8.71 -12.00 -1.10
C TYR A 98 8.68 -12.32 -2.61
N MET A 99 8.70 -13.61 -2.97
CA MET A 99 8.53 -14.04 -4.37
C MET A 99 7.15 -13.65 -4.91
N LEU A 100 6.10 -13.77 -4.09
CA LEU A 100 4.75 -13.34 -4.45
C LEU A 100 4.68 -11.83 -4.72
N ALA A 101 5.39 -11.01 -3.93
CA ALA A 101 5.48 -9.57 -4.16
C ALA A 101 6.09 -9.25 -5.53
N ILE A 102 7.20 -9.91 -5.87
CA ILE A 102 7.89 -9.69 -7.15
C ILE A 102 7.00 -10.12 -8.31
N VAL A 103 6.48 -11.35 -8.29
CA VAL A 103 5.70 -11.90 -9.40
C VAL A 103 4.39 -11.13 -9.60
N SER A 104 3.64 -10.87 -8.53
CA SER A 104 2.42 -10.08 -8.64
C SER A 104 2.70 -8.63 -9.05
N GLY A 105 3.80 -8.04 -8.57
CA GLY A 105 4.24 -6.71 -8.98
C GLY A 105 4.55 -6.64 -10.47
N ILE A 106 5.25 -7.63 -11.03
CA ILE A 106 5.53 -7.72 -12.47
C ILE A 106 4.23 -7.86 -13.27
N ILE A 107 3.33 -8.75 -12.85
CA ILE A 107 2.05 -8.96 -13.55
C ILE A 107 1.25 -7.66 -13.60
N MET A 108 1.14 -6.95 -12.48
CA MET A 108 0.38 -5.70 -12.43
C MET A 108 1.09 -4.56 -13.16
N MET A 109 2.41 -4.51 -13.12
CA MET A 109 3.18 -3.55 -13.92
C MET A 109 2.91 -3.74 -15.42
N LEU A 110 3.01 -4.97 -15.91
CA LEU A 110 2.71 -5.27 -17.32
C LEU A 110 1.26 -4.96 -17.66
N PHE A 111 0.31 -5.36 -16.81
CA PHE A 111 -1.10 -5.01 -17.00
C PHE A 111 -1.28 -3.49 -17.14
N GLY A 112 -0.73 -2.70 -16.22
CA GLY A 112 -0.84 -1.24 -16.28
C GLY A 112 -0.19 -0.63 -17.51
N LEU A 113 0.99 -1.11 -17.92
CA LEU A 113 1.67 -0.60 -19.11
C LEU A 113 0.86 -0.83 -20.40
N PHE A 114 0.21 -1.98 -20.53
CA PHE A 114 -0.53 -2.33 -21.75
C PHE A 114 -1.98 -1.87 -21.76
N PHE A 115 -2.64 -1.84 -20.59
CA PHE A 115 -4.09 -1.65 -20.50
C PHE A 115 -4.53 -0.33 -19.86
N SER A 116 -3.62 0.57 -19.42
CA SER A 116 -3.99 1.83 -18.79
C SER A 116 -4.93 2.69 -19.62
N TYR A 117 -4.64 2.86 -20.90
CA TYR A 117 -5.48 3.65 -21.80
C TYR A 117 -6.89 3.05 -21.93
N GLN A 118 -6.98 1.76 -22.20
CA GLN A 118 -8.26 1.06 -22.38
C GLN A 118 -9.11 1.08 -21.09
N CYS A 119 -8.46 0.91 -19.92
CA CYS A 119 -9.17 0.97 -18.64
C CYS A 119 -9.73 2.37 -18.37
N LEU A 120 -8.97 3.43 -18.65
CA LEU A 120 -9.40 4.81 -18.46
C LEU A 120 -10.51 5.22 -19.42
N ASP A 121 -10.39 4.82 -20.67
CA ASP A 121 -11.42 5.03 -21.70
C ASP A 121 -12.73 4.31 -21.32
N ALA A 122 -12.64 3.05 -20.89
CA ALA A 122 -13.79 2.26 -20.44
C ALA A 122 -14.54 2.84 -19.24
N ILE A 123 -13.88 3.57 -18.35
CA ILE A 123 -14.52 4.28 -17.23
C ILE A 123 -14.99 5.69 -17.59
N GLY A 124 -14.85 6.10 -18.86
CA GLY A 124 -15.37 7.36 -19.38
C GLY A 124 -14.53 8.59 -19.02
N VAL A 125 -13.22 8.47 -18.93
CA VAL A 125 -12.33 9.63 -18.74
C VAL A 125 -12.40 10.50 -20.01
N PRO A 126 -12.63 11.85 -19.86
CA PRO A 126 -12.71 12.75 -21.00
C PRO A 126 -11.47 12.70 -21.90
N HIS A 127 -11.68 12.75 -23.23
CA HIS A 127 -10.61 12.60 -24.21
C HIS A 127 -9.52 13.67 -24.15
N ASP A 128 -9.84 14.87 -23.65
CA ASP A 128 -8.91 15.97 -23.48
C ASP A 128 -7.83 15.72 -22.42
N ILE A 129 -8.14 14.89 -21.39
CA ILE A 129 -7.20 14.52 -20.32
C ILE A 129 -6.78 13.05 -20.38
N LEU A 130 -7.35 12.23 -21.25
CA LEU A 130 -7.16 10.78 -21.31
C LEU A 130 -5.70 10.39 -21.54
N ASN A 131 -4.99 11.09 -22.42
CA ASN A 131 -3.59 10.83 -22.72
C ASN A 131 -2.70 11.10 -21.50
N ASP A 132 -2.93 12.20 -20.80
CA ASP A 132 -2.20 12.61 -19.61
C ASP A 132 -2.48 11.64 -18.46
N ALA A 133 -3.74 11.25 -18.25
CA ALA A 133 -4.14 10.26 -17.27
C ALA A 133 -3.51 8.88 -17.57
N SER A 134 -3.47 8.47 -18.85
CA SER A 134 -2.84 7.22 -19.27
C SER A 134 -1.33 7.24 -19.04
N LEU A 135 -0.65 8.35 -19.33
CA LEU A 135 0.78 8.51 -19.08
C LEU A 135 1.07 8.41 -17.57
N TYR A 136 0.33 9.16 -16.74
CA TYR A 136 0.47 9.10 -15.29
C TYR A 136 0.27 7.67 -14.77
N MET A 137 -0.81 7.01 -15.21
CA MET A 137 -1.14 5.66 -14.79
C MET A 137 -0.07 4.65 -15.20
N LYS A 138 0.47 4.71 -16.42
CA LYS A 138 1.59 3.85 -16.87
C LYS A 138 2.82 4.04 -16.00
N LEU A 139 3.21 5.29 -15.72
CA LEU A 139 4.36 5.58 -14.85
C LEU A 139 4.12 5.11 -13.40
N TYR A 140 2.90 5.29 -12.88
CA TYR A 140 2.52 4.78 -11.56
C TYR A 140 2.64 3.25 -11.48
N PHE A 141 2.23 2.52 -12.54
CA PHE A 141 2.33 1.06 -12.60
C PHE A 141 3.77 0.53 -12.66
N LEU A 142 4.77 1.34 -13.09
CA LEU A 142 6.19 0.99 -12.91
C LEU A 142 6.54 0.83 -11.41
N GLY A 143 5.87 1.58 -10.55
CA GLY A 143 6.00 1.50 -9.09
C GLY A 143 5.35 0.27 -8.44
N MET A 144 4.65 -0.59 -9.19
CA MET A 144 3.95 -1.75 -8.61
C MET A 144 4.87 -2.79 -8.01
N ILE A 145 6.04 -3.03 -8.61
CA ILE A 145 7.02 -3.96 -8.06
C ILE A 145 7.55 -3.45 -6.70
N PRO A 146 8.15 -2.26 -6.61
CA PRO A 146 8.60 -1.75 -5.31
C PRO A 146 7.44 -1.55 -4.31
N GLY A 147 6.27 -1.11 -4.76
CA GLY A 147 5.08 -0.99 -3.92
C GLY A 147 4.64 -2.33 -3.31
N ALA A 148 4.60 -3.41 -4.10
CA ALA A 148 4.28 -4.75 -3.62
C ALA A 148 5.33 -5.26 -2.62
N ILE A 149 6.62 -5.05 -2.90
CA ILE A 149 7.74 -5.40 -2.01
C ILE A 149 7.61 -4.67 -0.68
N TYR A 150 7.33 -3.37 -0.70
CA TYR A 150 7.13 -2.60 0.53
C TYR A 150 5.92 -3.09 1.32
N ASN A 151 4.77 -3.30 0.68
CA ASN A 151 3.54 -3.74 1.35
C ASN A 151 3.73 -5.11 2.02
N ILE A 152 4.26 -6.09 1.29
CA ILE A 152 4.49 -7.45 1.82
C ILE A 152 5.63 -7.44 2.84
N GLY A 153 6.74 -6.74 2.59
CA GLY A 153 7.86 -6.62 3.51
C GLY A 153 7.46 -5.96 4.84
N SER A 154 6.66 -4.90 4.79
CA SER A 154 6.06 -4.28 5.99
C SER A 154 5.11 -5.23 6.70
N GLY A 155 4.35 -6.04 5.95
CA GLY A 155 3.51 -7.11 6.48
C GLY A 155 4.32 -8.17 7.24
N ILE A 156 5.47 -8.60 6.69
CA ILE A 156 6.41 -9.53 7.36
C ILE A 156 6.89 -8.95 8.68
N LEU A 157 7.35 -7.67 8.69
CA LEU A 157 7.82 -7.02 9.91
C LEU A 157 6.70 -6.90 10.96
N ARG A 158 5.50 -6.51 10.55
CA ARG A 158 4.34 -6.46 11.45
C ARG A 158 3.99 -7.84 12.01
N ALA A 159 4.03 -8.89 11.19
CA ALA A 159 3.73 -10.26 11.62
C ALA A 159 4.65 -10.77 12.74
N VAL A 160 5.89 -10.30 12.79
CA VAL A 160 6.86 -10.64 13.84
C VAL A 160 6.90 -9.61 15.00
N GLY A 161 5.92 -8.70 15.05
CA GLY A 161 5.77 -7.74 16.15
C GLY A 161 6.55 -6.42 15.99
N ASP A 162 7.02 -6.11 14.78
CA ASP A 162 7.73 -4.86 14.50
C ASP A 162 6.86 -3.91 13.67
N SER A 163 6.16 -2.99 14.33
CA SER A 163 5.40 -1.92 13.68
C SER A 163 6.19 -0.61 13.54
N LYS A 164 7.32 -0.44 14.23
CA LYS A 164 8.08 0.81 14.26
C LYS A 164 8.94 1.01 13.01
N ARG A 165 9.63 -0.05 12.56
CA ARG A 165 10.49 0.05 11.37
C ARG A 165 9.70 0.39 10.10
N PRO A 166 8.56 -0.26 9.79
CA PRO A 166 7.70 0.16 8.68
C PRO A 166 7.29 1.63 8.75
N LEU A 167 6.99 2.16 9.95
CA LEU A 167 6.69 3.58 10.15
C LEU A 167 7.89 4.47 9.76
N TYR A 168 9.09 4.18 10.24
CA TYR A 168 10.29 4.98 9.92
C TYR A 168 10.57 4.99 8.42
N TYR A 169 10.44 3.84 7.75
CA TYR A 169 10.63 3.76 6.30
C TYR A 169 9.59 4.58 5.56
N LEU A 170 8.33 4.54 5.99
CA LEU A 170 7.28 5.33 5.39
C LEU A 170 7.50 6.83 5.56
N ILE A 171 7.96 7.28 6.74
CA ILE A 171 8.31 8.70 6.97
C ILE A 171 9.43 9.13 6.03
N ILE A 172 10.51 8.34 5.92
CA ILE A 172 11.62 8.65 5.00
C ILE A 172 11.11 8.75 3.57
N CYS A 173 10.29 7.80 3.13
CA CYS A 173 9.76 7.77 1.78
C CYS A 173 8.78 8.91 1.51
N SER A 174 7.99 9.33 2.49
CA SER A 174 7.12 10.49 2.38
C SER A 174 7.93 11.77 2.18
N ILE A 175 9.04 11.93 2.89
CA ILE A 175 9.96 13.07 2.71
C ILE A 175 10.59 13.01 1.31
N VAL A 176 11.07 11.84 0.89
CA VAL A 176 11.65 11.64 -0.44
C VAL A 176 10.63 11.97 -1.53
N ASN A 177 9.39 11.51 -1.40
CA ASN A 177 8.32 11.80 -2.36
C ASN A 177 8.11 13.31 -2.48
N VAL A 178 7.84 14.02 -1.37
CA VAL A 178 7.59 15.48 -1.37
C VAL A 178 8.76 16.26 -1.96
N VAL A 179 10.00 15.88 -1.62
CA VAL A 179 11.20 16.55 -2.17
C VAL A 179 11.30 16.34 -3.69
N PHE A 180 11.10 15.11 -4.18
CA PHE A 180 11.19 14.84 -5.61
C PHE A 180 9.98 15.38 -6.38
N ASP A 181 8.77 15.43 -5.78
CA ASP A 181 7.63 16.14 -6.35
C ASP A 181 7.96 17.61 -6.57
N PHE A 182 8.50 18.27 -5.56
CA PHE A 182 8.91 19.67 -5.69
C PHE A 182 9.97 19.84 -6.78
N VAL A 183 10.99 18.98 -6.81
CA VAL A 183 12.06 19.07 -7.83
C VAL A 183 11.52 18.81 -9.24
N PHE A 184 10.77 17.74 -9.46
CA PHE A 184 10.35 17.36 -10.81
C PHE A 184 9.17 18.18 -11.32
N VAL A 185 8.22 18.51 -10.44
CA VAL A 185 7.01 19.24 -10.86
C VAL A 185 7.25 20.74 -10.86
N VAL A 186 7.84 21.29 -9.78
CA VAL A 186 7.98 22.75 -9.62
C VAL A 186 9.25 23.28 -10.29
N ILE A 187 10.43 22.66 -10.05
CA ILE A 187 11.70 23.17 -10.57
C ILE A 187 11.92 22.75 -12.03
N LEU A 188 11.73 21.45 -12.33
CA LEU A 188 12.00 20.90 -13.66
C LEU A 188 10.79 20.97 -14.61
N HIS A 189 9.63 21.41 -14.15
CA HIS A 189 8.39 21.56 -14.92
C HIS A 189 8.00 20.30 -15.72
N LYS A 190 8.23 19.10 -15.15
CA LYS A 190 7.91 17.82 -15.80
C LYS A 190 6.41 17.46 -15.73
N GLY A 191 5.59 18.32 -15.14
CA GLY A 191 4.15 18.11 -15.04
C GLY A 191 3.78 16.83 -14.27
N ILE A 192 2.70 16.19 -14.69
CA ILE A 192 2.19 14.97 -14.04
C ILE A 192 3.16 13.79 -14.14
N ALA A 193 3.99 13.72 -15.19
CA ALA A 193 5.03 12.70 -15.30
C ALA A 193 6.08 12.86 -14.18
N GLY A 194 6.36 14.10 -13.77
CA GLY A 194 7.24 14.39 -12.64
C GLY A 194 6.73 13.80 -11.32
N ALA A 195 5.44 14.01 -11.02
CA ALA A 195 4.80 13.45 -9.83
C ALA A 195 4.80 11.91 -9.83
N ALA A 196 4.48 11.29 -10.97
CA ALA A 196 4.53 9.84 -11.08
C ALA A 196 5.95 9.26 -10.87
N ILE A 197 6.97 9.93 -11.39
CA ILE A 197 8.39 9.54 -11.20
C ILE A 197 8.81 9.73 -9.74
N ALA A 198 8.41 10.82 -9.08
CA ALA A 198 8.69 11.04 -7.67
C ALA A 198 8.08 9.94 -6.79
N THR A 199 6.83 9.56 -7.05
CA THR A 199 6.16 8.44 -6.39
C THR A 199 6.89 7.12 -6.63
N PHE A 200 7.32 6.84 -7.87
CA PHE A 200 8.11 5.64 -8.19
C PHE A 200 9.43 5.59 -7.41
N ILE A 201 10.16 6.70 -7.34
CA ILE A 201 11.41 6.80 -6.58
C ILE A 201 11.16 6.56 -5.09
N ALA A 202 10.15 7.21 -4.51
CA ALA A 202 9.80 7.05 -3.11
C ALA A 202 9.44 5.60 -2.77
N GLN A 203 8.61 4.95 -3.58
CA GLN A 203 8.27 3.53 -3.40
C GLN A 203 9.50 2.62 -3.54
N THR A 204 10.42 2.95 -4.46
CA THR A 204 11.68 2.20 -4.63
C THR A 204 12.57 2.33 -3.39
N VAL A 205 12.69 3.52 -2.82
CA VAL A 205 13.42 3.72 -1.56
C VAL A 205 12.78 2.92 -0.43
N CYS A 206 11.46 2.93 -0.29
CA CYS A 206 10.74 2.10 0.67
C CYS A 206 11.05 0.61 0.52
N ALA A 207 10.97 0.11 -0.72
CA ALA A 207 11.27 -1.29 -1.02
C ALA A 207 12.70 -1.67 -0.68
N ILE A 208 13.66 -0.81 -0.99
CA ILE A 208 15.08 -1.01 -0.64
C ILE A 208 15.26 -1.07 0.88
N LEU A 209 14.70 -0.11 1.63
CA LEU A 209 14.85 -0.05 3.08
C LEU A 209 14.27 -1.29 3.76
N VAL A 210 13.06 -1.72 3.38
CA VAL A 210 12.44 -2.92 3.96
C VAL A 210 13.20 -4.18 3.57
N THR A 211 13.70 -4.27 2.33
CA THR A 211 14.47 -5.41 1.84
C THR A 211 15.81 -5.54 2.57
N LEU A 212 16.55 -4.42 2.71
CA LEU A 212 17.78 -4.40 3.46
C LEU A 212 17.57 -4.81 4.93
N GLN A 213 16.47 -4.34 5.54
CA GLN A 213 16.12 -4.76 6.90
C GLN A 213 15.90 -6.27 7.01
N LEU A 214 15.21 -6.87 6.03
CA LEU A 214 14.96 -8.32 6.02
C LEU A 214 16.26 -9.11 5.75
N ILE A 215 17.14 -8.62 4.89
CA ILE A 215 18.42 -9.28 4.58
C ILE A 215 19.39 -9.22 5.78
N PHE A 216 19.54 -8.05 6.40
CA PHE A 216 20.47 -7.85 7.50
C PHE A 216 19.92 -8.24 8.87
N SER A 217 18.68 -8.70 8.94
CA SER A 217 18.12 -9.26 10.16
C SER A 217 18.88 -10.54 10.55
N LYS A 218 19.20 -10.68 11.84
CA LYS A 218 19.76 -11.92 12.41
C LYS A 218 18.69 -12.82 13.02
N ASP A 219 17.43 -12.49 12.79
CA ASP A 219 16.28 -13.19 13.34
C ASP A 219 15.77 -14.30 12.39
N VAL A 220 14.81 -15.10 12.86
CA VAL A 220 14.22 -16.23 12.13
C VAL A 220 13.51 -15.84 10.83
N TYR A 221 13.21 -14.54 10.62
CA TYR A 221 12.59 -14.01 9.41
C TYR A 221 13.59 -13.42 8.41
N GLN A 222 14.88 -13.73 8.56
CA GLN A 222 15.92 -13.27 7.63
C GLN A 222 15.61 -13.68 6.19
N LEU A 223 15.71 -12.70 5.27
CA LEU A 223 15.59 -12.93 3.84
C LEU A 223 16.95 -13.28 3.24
N THR A 224 17.05 -14.43 2.61
CA THR A 224 18.24 -14.86 1.85
C THR A 224 17.89 -14.85 0.37
N LEU A 225 18.50 -13.96 -0.42
CA LEU A 225 18.13 -13.76 -1.83
C LEU A 225 18.22 -15.05 -2.67
N SER A 226 19.23 -15.89 -2.44
CA SER A 226 19.40 -17.18 -3.13
C SER A 226 18.34 -18.23 -2.81
N LYS A 227 17.55 -18.02 -1.75
CA LYS A 227 16.49 -18.94 -1.30
C LYS A 227 15.09 -18.46 -1.63
N ILE A 228 14.94 -17.35 -2.37
CA ILE A 228 13.66 -16.83 -2.82
C ILE A 228 13.06 -17.82 -3.82
N LYS A 229 11.98 -18.49 -3.41
CA LYS A 229 11.22 -19.43 -4.24
C LYS A 229 9.81 -19.61 -3.68
N PHE A 230 8.92 -20.11 -4.50
CA PHE A 230 7.60 -20.53 -4.05
C PHE A 230 7.67 -21.90 -3.32
N HIS A 231 7.11 -21.91 -2.10
CA HIS A 231 6.76 -23.16 -1.40
C HIS A 231 5.24 -23.31 -1.53
N LEU A 232 4.82 -24.17 -2.46
CA LEU A 232 3.41 -24.33 -2.85
C LEU A 232 2.43 -24.49 -1.67
N PRO A 233 2.71 -25.30 -0.62
CA PRO A 233 1.81 -25.41 0.53
C PRO A 233 1.63 -24.10 1.28
N VAL A 234 2.69 -23.30 1.39
CA VAL A 234 2.67 -21.99 2.06
C VAL A 234 1.97 -20.95 1.18
N LEU A 235 2.30 -20.91 -0.12
CA LEU A 235 1.65 -20.04 -1.09
C LEU A 235 0.13 -20.25 -1.09
N LYS A 236 -0.32 -21.51 -1.10
CA LYS A 236 -1.75 -21.85 -1.06
C LYS A 236 -2.44 -21.29 0.19
N LYS A 237 -1.77 -21.33 1.35
CA LYS A 237 -2.29 -20.72 2.59
C LYS A 237 -2.36 -19.22 2.51
N ILE A 238 -1.29 -18.56 2.02
CA ILE A 238 -1.24 -17.10 1.87
C ILE A 238 -2.35 -16.63 0.94
N VAL A 239 -2.49 -17.26 -0.23
CA VAL A 239 -3.51 -16.90 -1.23
C VAL A 239 -4.92 -17.20 -0.71
N LYS A 240 -5.13 -18.31 0.00
CA LYS A 240 -6.44 -18.67 0.59
C LYS A 240 -6.96 -17.62 1.58
N ILE A 241 -6.07 -16.91 2.26
CA ILE A 241 -6.43 -15.83 3.20
C ILE A 241 -6.39 -14.47 2.50
N GLY A 242 -5.32 -14.20 1.75
CA GLY A 242 -5.05 -12.90 1.15
C GLY A 242 -5.95 -12.56 -0.03
N ALA A 243 -6.27 -13.52 -0.90
CA ALA A 243 -7.11 -13.25 -2.06
C ALA A 243 -8.56 -12.87 -1.66
N PRO A 244 -9.26 -13.61 -0.76
CA PRO A 244 -10.56 -13.15 -0.27
C PRO A 244 -10.50 -11.77 0.40
N ALA A 245 -9.47 -11.48 1.19
CA ALA A 245 -9.30 -10.16 1.81
C ALA A 245 -9.10 -9.05 0.77
N GLY A 246 -8.30 -9.31 -0.26
CA GLY A 246 -8.09 -8.39 -1.39
C GLY A 246 -9.38 -8.17 -2.19
N ILE A 247 -10.11 -9.22 -2.51
CA ILE A 247 -11.40 -9.14 -3.21
C ILE A 247 -12.40 -8.36 -2.36
N GLN A 248 -12.49 -8.61 -1.06
CA GLN A 248 -13.37 -7.85 -0.15
C GLN A 248 -13.06 -6.36 -0.19
N SER A 249 -11.79 -5.97 -0.11
CA SER A 249 -11.36 -4.57 -0.19
C SER A 249 -11.70 -3.94 -1.55
N THR A 250 -11.56 -4.70 -2.63
CA THR A 250 -11.93 -4.29 -3.99
C THR A 250 -13.45 -4.09 -4.11
N MET A 251 -14.25 -5.02 -3.60
CA MET A 251 -15.72 -4.89 -3.61
C MET A 251 -16.20 -3.66 -2.83
N TYR A 252 -15.53 -3.35 -1.72
CA TYR A 252 -15.81 -2.14 -0.95
C TYR A 252 -15.56 -0.86 -1.78
N SER A 253 -14.45 -0.84 -2.55
CA SER A 253 -14.14 0.26 -3.46
C SER A 253 -15.20 0.41 -4.57
N ILE A 254 -15.64 -0.70 -5.14
CA ILE A 254 -16.71 -0.70 -6.16
C ILE A 254 -18.02 -0.19 -5.57
N ALA A 255 -18.40 -0.62 -4.37
CA ALA A 255 -19.60 -0.15 -3.68
C ALA A 255 -19.57 1.37 -3.45
N ASN A 256 -18.40 1.92 -3.07
CA ASN A 256 -18.23 3.36 -2.91
C ASN A 256 -18.39 4.13 -4.23
N ILE A 257 -17.92 3.57 -5.37
CA ILE A 257 -18.12 4.17 -6.69
C ILE A 257 -19.60 4.21 -7.05
N VAL A 258 -20.33 3.11 -6.84
CA VAL A 258 -21.79 3.04 -7.08
C VAL A 258 -22.52 4.03 -6.20
N LEU A 259 -22.17 4.11 -4.92
CA LEU A 259 -22.76 5.08 -3.98
C LEU A 259 -22.49 6.51 -4.43
N GLN A 260 -21.27 6.85 -4.82
CA GLN A 260 -20.90 8.17 -5.32
C GLN A 260 -21.70 8.55 -6.56
N THR A 261 -21.95 7.61 -7.47
CA THR A 261 -22.78 7.85 -8.67
C THR A 261 -24.21 8.25 -8.29
N HIS A 262 -24.79 7.59 -7.29
CA HIS A 262 -26.11 7.96 -6.79
C HIS A 262 -26.11 9.31 -6.08
N ILE A 263 -25.10 9.61 -5.25
CA ILE A 263 -24.96 10.91 -4.58
C ILE A 263 -24.88 12.04 -5.60
N ASN A 264 -24.19 11.81 -6.72
CA ASN A 264 -24.07 12.82 -7.79
C ASN A 264 -25.42 13.21 -8.40
N SER A 265 -26.42 12.33 -8.38
CA SER A 265 -27.76 12.64 -8.89
C SER A 265 -28.56 13.59 -8.00
N PHE A 266 -28.18 13.81 -6.73
CA PHE A 266 -28.86 14.72 -5.81
C PHE A 266 -28.38 16.19 -5.91
N GLY A 267 -27.46 16.50 -6.81
CA GLY A 267 -27.00 17.85 -7.09
C GLY A 267 -25.81 18.32 -6.26
N THR A 268 -25.29 19.51 -6.62
CA THR A 268 -23.98 20.03 -6.16
C THR A 268 -23.87 20.20 -4.64
N GLN A 269 -24.95 20.59 -3.98
CA GLN A 269 -24.96 20.82 -2.53
C GLN A 269 -24.78 19.51 -1.75
N THR A 270 -25.42 18.44 -2.21
CA THR A 270 -25.26 17.07 -1.64
C THR A 270 -23.88 16.53 -1.90
N ILE A 271 -23.33 16.75 -3.10
CA ILE A 271 -21.96 16.33 -3.44
C ILE A 271 -20.95 17.03 -2.53
N ALA A 272 -21.10 18.33 -2.28
CA ALA A 272 -20.21 19.09 -1.40
C ALA A 272 -20.24 18.53 0.05
N SER A 273 -21.45 18.31 0.58
CA SER A 273 -21.62 17.73 1.92
C SER A 273 -21.04 16.31 2.01
N TRP A 274 -21.27 15.49 0.99
CA TRP A 274 -20.72 14.14 0.89
C TRP A 274 -19.18 14.15 0.85
N SER A 275 -18.58 15.10 0.13
CA SER A 275 -17.12 15.24 0.05
C SER A 275 -16.49 15.54 1.41
N VAL A 276 -17.16 16.32 2.27
CA VAL A 276 -16.71 16.56 3.64
C VAL A 276 -16.86 15.29 4.48
N TYR A 277 -18.00 14.61 4.37
CA TYR A 277 -18.25 13.35 5.07
C TYR A 277 -17.15 12.30 4.75
N VAL A 278 -16.84 12.08 3.46
CA VAL A 278 -15.82 11.09 3.04
C VAL A 278 -14.44 11.39 3.63
N LYS A 279 -14.07 12.65 3.79
CA LYS A 279 -12.79 13.03 4.42
C LYS A 279 -12.75 12.66 5.91
N ILE A 280 -13.85 12.87 6.63
CA ILE A 280 -13.97 12.49 8.04
C ILE A 280 -14.01 10.97 8.18
N ASP A 281 -14.80 10.31 7.34
CA ASP A 281 -14.92 8.85 7.29
C ASP A 281 -13.56 8.16 7.03
N ALA A 282 -12.73 8.71 6.14
CA ALA A 282 -11.38 8.20 5.87
C ALA A 282 -10.49 8.19 7.13
N LEU A 283 -10.59 9.21 8.00
CA LEU A 283 -9.85 9.24 9.27
C LEU A 283 -10.33 8.12 10.20
N PHE A 284 -11.63 7.88 10.27
CA PHE A 284 -12.21 6.81 11.08
C PHE A 284 -11.75 5.44 10.58
N TRP A 285 -11.82 5.20 9.27
CA TRP A 285 -11.36 3.95 8.66
C TRP A 285 -9.86 3.71 8.85
N MET A 286 -9.05 4.76 8.86
CA MET A 286 -7.61 4.66 9.14
C MET A 286 -7.35 4.12 10.56
N VAL A 287 -8.11 4.58 11.55
CA VAL A 287 -8.03 4.07 12.93
C VAL A 287 -8.46 2.59 12.98
N MET A 288 -9.59 2.26 12.35
CA MET A 288 -10.10 0.89 12.29
C MET A 288 -9.13 -0.08 11.61
N ALA A 289 -8.51 0.33 10.52
CA ALA A 289 -7.49 -0.46 9.81
C ALA A 289 -6.26 -0.72 10.68
N ALA A 290 -5.80 0.29 11.42
CA ALA A 290 -4.65 0.14 12.32
C ALA A 290 -4.96 -0.81 13.50
N ILE A 291 -6.17 -0.73 14.08
CA ILE A 291 -6.64 -1.68 15.09
C ILE A 291 -6.72 -3.10 14.49
N GLY A 292 -7.33 -3.24 13.31
CA GLY A 292 -7.44 -4.51 12.61
C GLY A 292 -6.08 -5.18 12.36
N ALA A 293 -5.08 -4.41 11.93
CA ALA A 293 -3.72 -4.91 11.74
C ALA A 293 -3.07 -5.36 13.06
N ALA A 294 -3.29 -4.62 14.16
CA ALA A 294 -2.77 -4.98 15.48
C ALA A 294 -3.42 -6.28 16.00
N ILE A 295 -4.74 -6.39 15.89
CA ILE A 295 -5.48 -7.60 16.28
C ILE A 295 -5.06 -8.80 15.42
N THR A 296 -4.90 -8.62 14.12
CA THR A 296 -4.46 -9.67 13.18
C THR A 296 -3.12 -10.27 13.60
N THR A 297 -2.16 -9.41 13.96
CA THR A 297 -0.85 -9.87 14.43
C THR A 297 -0.94 -10.56 15.79
N PHE A 298 -1.68 -9.97 16.74
CA PHE A 298 -1.87 -10.53 18.07
C PHE A 298 -2.53 -11.93 18.02
N VAL A 299 -3.67 -12.05 17.35
CA VAL A 299 -4.39 -13.33 17.22
C VAL A 299 -3.58 -14.36 16.42
N GLY A 300 -2.84 -13.88 15.40
CA GLY A 300 -1.98 -14.77 14.62
C GLY A 300 -0.83 -15.39 15.43
N GLN A 301 -0.28 -14.67 16.41
CA GLN A 301 0.83 -15.16 17.24
C GLN A 301 0.37 -16.01 18.44
N ASN A 302 -0.89 -15.91 18.87
CA ASN A 302 -1.48 -16.65 19.99
C ASN A 302 -2.39 -17.79 19.49
#